data_67ae30da1766d82d94e03456d7189060
#
_entry.id   67ae30da1766d82d94e03456d7189060
#
_cell.length_a   1.000
_cell.length_b   1.000
_cell.length_c   1.000
_cell.angle_alpha   90.00
_cell.angle_beta   90.00
_cell.angle_gamma   90.00
#
_symmetry.space_group_name_H-M   'P 1'
#
loop_
_entity.id
_entity.type
_entity.pdbx_description
1 polymer ?
#
loop_
_entity_poly.entity_id
_entity_poly.type
_entity_poly.pdbx_seq_one_letter_code
_entity_poly.pdbx_strand_id
1 'polypeptide(L)'
;MSGGPGKTIFRAFFNVGISLKTVAIIPAGGAGKRLGGGIRKQYLTLSGVPVLVRALAVFQKSPIIDEIILAVPEEDLGFVRRQLVESHNLTKIVSIVAGGRERQDSVKNALSAIEDFCDIVVVSDGVRPFITEDMVEKATRAAAKYGAACIGVKVKDTLKEANERGVIRGTLPREGLWHAQTPQAFQYDLLRRAYAAAEKDGFYGTDDASLVERIGAEVMMIEGASLNVKITTPDDLILADAILGVQMRDKCRFRSGMGYDSHRFSPGRKLILGGIEIPHELGLAGHSDADALLHALCDALLGMAALGDIGKHFPDTDAAFKDISSLVLLKRVKAMIDAKGIGLSNIDVTVMMEKPKLAPYASKIA
;
A
#
# COMPACT_ATOMS: atom_id res chain seq x y z
N MET A 1 -39.24 -40.30 -23.77
CA MET A 1 -37.93 -40.54 -23.13
C MET A 1 -37.31 -39.18 -22.87
N SER A 2 -37.40 -38.75 -21.64
CA SER A 2 -37.03 -37.41 -21.16
C SER A 2 -35.58 -37.43 -20.70
N GLY A 3 -34.69 -36.76 -21.41
CA GLY A 3 -33.33 -36.49 -20.96
C GLY A 3 -33.35 -35.31 -19.97
N GLY A 4 -33.17 -35.57 -18.69
CA GLY A 4 -33.05 -34.55 -17.66
C GLY A 4 -31.72 -33.81 -17.74
N PRO A 5 -31.65 -32.55 -17.26
CA PRO A 5 -30.44 -31.75 -17.29
C PRO A 5 -29.36 -32.35 -16.39
N GLY A 6 -28.13 -32.40 -16.90
CA GLY A 6 -26.97 -32.95 -16.27
C GLY A 6 -26.72 -32.28 -14.91
N LYS A 7 -26.72 -33.08 -13.86
CA LYS A 7 -26.29 -32.68 -12.51
C LYS A 7 -24.80 -32.33 -12.54
N THR A 8 -24.50 -31.03 -12.50
CA THR A 8 -23.17 -30.54 -12.24
C THR A 8 -22.79 -30.96 -10.82
N ILE A 9 -21.80 -31.83 -10.70
CA ILE A 9 -21.29 -32.31 -9.42
C ILE A 9 -20.52 -31.14 -8.78
N PHE A 10 -21.17 -30.44 -7.84
CA PHE A 10 -20.50 -29.51 -6.95
C PHE A 10 -19.62 -30.33 -5.98
N ARG A 11 -18.32 -30.39 -6.24
CA ARG A 11 -17.35 -30.85 -5.26
C ARG A 11 -17.19 -29.76 -4.18
N ALA A 12 -17.71 -30.05 -2.99
CA ALA A 12 -17.44 -29.26 -1.78
C ALA A 12 -15.98 -29.49 -1.35
N PHE A 13 -15.10 -28.56 -1.69
CA PHE A 13 -13.69 -28.57 -1.26
C PHE A 13 -13.48 -27.75 0.02
N PHE A 14 -14.23 -28.01 1.07
CA PHE A 14 -13.99 -27.41 2.39
C PHE A 14 -13.85 -28.52 3.44
N ASN A 15 -12.66 -29.14 3.50
CA ASN A 15 -12.09 -29.79 4.71
C ASN A 15 -10.89 -30.71 4.45
N VAL A 16 -10.18 -30.55 3.35
CA VAL A 16 -8.88 -31.21 3.17
C VAL A 16 -7.93 -30.13 2.70
N GLY A 17 -6.75 -29.98 3.32
CA GLY A 17 -5.76 -28.94 3.08
C GLY A 17 -5.16 -28.94 1.65
N ILE A 18 -6.01 -28.84 0.64
CA ILE A 18 -5.62 -28.63 -0.75
C ILE A 18 -5.51 -27.12 -0.95
N SER A 19 -4.30 -26.63 -1.13
CA SER A 19 -4.04 -25.26 -1.55
C SER A 19 -4.56 -25.09 -2.98
N LEU A 20 -5.52 -24.18 -3.20
CA LEU A 20 -6.02 -23.83 -4.53
C LEU A 20 -4.98 -22.93 -5.22
N LYS A 21 -4.50 -23.29 -6.42
CA LYS A 21 -3.65 -22.39 -7.21
C LYS A 21 -4.48 -21.22 -7.74
N THR A 22 -4.14 -19.99 -7.34
CA THR A 22 -4.86 -18.77 -7.71
C THR A 22 -3.97 -17.83 -8.50
N VAL A 23 -4.40 -17.46 -9.70
CA VAL A 23 -3.71 -16.53 -10.58
C VAL A 23 -4.48 -15.20 -10.64
N ALA A 24 -3.79 -14.08 -10.39
CA ALA A 24 -4.35 -12.75 -10.58
C ALA A 24 -4.05 -12.22 -11.99
N ILE A 25 -5.05 -11.71 -12.69
CA ILE A 25 -4.90 -11.01 -13.97
C ILE A 25 -5.18 -9.53 -13.75
N ILE A 26 -4.22 -8.68 -14.12
CA ILE A 26 -4.32 -7.24 -13.95
C ILE A 26 -4.28 -6.54 -15.30
N PRO A 27 -5.44 -6.25 -15.92
CA PRO A 27 -5.50 -5.44 -17.14
C PRO A 27 -5.16 -3.98 -16.81
N ALA A 28 -4.12 -3.45 -17.44
CA ALA A 28 -3.61 -2.10 -17.30
C ALA A 28 -3.33 -1.44 -18.67
N GLY A 29 -4.03 -1.89 -19.74
CA GLY A 29 -3.83 -1.44 -21.12
C GLY A 29 -4.53 -0.12 -21.50
N GLY A 30 -5.33 0.47 -20.63
CA GLY A 30 -6.15 1.65 -20.95
C GLY A 30 -5.36 2.88 -21.37
N ALA A 31 -5.70 3.46 -22.55
CA ALA A 31 -5.02 4.62 -23.14
C ALA A 31 -5.19 5.95 -22.35
N GLY A 32 -6.02 5.98 -21.30
CA GLY A 32 -6.18 7.18 -20.43
C GLY A 32 -6.77 8.42 -21.10
N LYS A 33 -7.46 8.29 -22.22
CA LYS A 33 -7.96 9.40 -23.09
C LYS A 33 -8.70 10.53 -22.34
N ARG A 34 -9.24 10.27 -21.14
CA ARG A 34 -10.04 11.23 -20.34
C ARG A 34 -9.22 12.11 -19.40
N LEU A 35 -7.93 11.81 -19.20
CA LEU A 35 -7.06 12.55 -18.26
C LEU A 35 -6.17 13.59 -18.95
N GLY A 36 -6.19 13.71 -20.30
CA GLY A 36 -5.61 14.83 -21.06
C GLY A 36 -4.09 15.01 -20.97
N GLY A 37 -3.33 14.07 -20.41
CA GLY A 37 -1.88 14.18 -20.24
C GLY A 37 -1.12 13.15 -21.09
N GLY A 38 0.16 13.45 -21.40
CA GLY A 38 1.06 12.54 -22.13
C GLY A 38 1.42 11.24 -21.37
N ILE A 39 1.10 11.14 -20.07
CA ILE A 39 1.35 9.97 -19.22
C ILE A 39 0.06 9.19 -19.04
N ARG A 40 0.13 7.86 -19.21
CA ARG A 40 -1.03 6.98 -19.01
C ARG A 40 -1.42 6.95 -17.52
N LYS A 41 -2.73 6.94 -17.25
CA LYS A 41 -3.31 7.05 -15.90
C LYS A 41 -2.78 6.02 -14.89
N GLN A 42 -2.49 4.80 -15.34
CA GLN A 42 -1.96 3.73 -14.49
C GLN A 42 -0.53 4.01 -14.00
N TYR A 43 0.20 4.90 -14.66
CA TYR A 43 1.56 5.30 -14.30
C TYR A 43 1.63 6.63 -13.53
N LEU A 44 0.52 7.34 -13.41
CA LEU A 44 0.44 8.52 -12.54
C LEU A 44 0.74 8.13 -11.10
N THR A 45 1.39 9.02 -10.37
CA THR A 45 1.78 8.76 -8.99
C THR A 45 0.77 9.31 -8.00
N LEU A 46 0.50 8.54 -6.95
CA LEU A 46 -0.22 8.95 -5.77
C LEU A 46 0.76 8.92 -4.60
N SER A 47 1.06 10.08 -4.00
CA SER A 47 2.09 10.21 -2.95
C SER A 47 3.41 9.51 -3.35
N GLY A 48 3.90 9.79 -4.55
CA GLY A 48 5.18 9.29 -5.08
C GLY A 48 5.21 7.84 -5.57
N VAL A 49 4.11 7.07 -5.44
CA VAL A 49 4.03 5.67 -5.90
C VAL A 49 3.05 5.54 -7.06
N PRO A 50 3.42 4.91 -8.20
CA PRO A 50 2.51 4.71 -9.32
C PRO A 50 1.22 3.99 -8.92
N VAL A 51 0.08 4.42 -9.50
CA VAL A 51 -1.25 3.83 -9.26
C VAL A 51 -1.23 2.32 -9.48
N LEU A 52 -0.62 1.87 -10.58
CA LEU A 52 -0.51 0.44 -10.90
C LEU A 52 0.28 -0.33 -9.83
N VAL A 53 1.38 0.23 -9.33
CA VAL A 53 2.19 -0.41 -8.27
C VAL A 53 1.38 -0.54 -6.98
N ARG A 54 0.58 0.47 -6.63
CA ARG A 54 -0.32 0.37 -5.46
C ARG A 54 -1.36 -0.72 -5.64
N ALA A 55 -1.97 -0.83 -6.82
CA ALA A 55 -2.94 -1.89 -7.11
C ALA A 55 -2.28 -3.28 -7.04
N LEU A 56 -1.08 -3.44 -7.61
CA LEU A 56 -0.33 -4.70 -7.60
C LEU A 56 0.16 -5.12 -6.21
N ALA A 57 0.47 -4.16 -5.34
CA ALA A 57 1.06 -4.43 -4.02
C ALA A 57 0.16 -5.31 -3.14
N VAL A 58 -1.16 -5.22 -3.28
CA VAL A 58 -2.11 -6.05 -2.53
C VAL A 58 -2.02 -7.51 -2.97
N PHE A 59 -1.99 -7.76 -4.28
CA PHE A 59 -1.85 -9.11 -4.83
C PHE A 59 -0.48 -9.71 -4.54
N GLN A 60 0.58 -8.90 -4.60
CA GLN A 60 1.95 -9.30 -4.23
C GLN A 60 2.03 -9.79 -2.78
N LYS A 61 1.34 -9.12 -1.85
CA LYS A 61 1.34 -9.45 -0.41
C LYS A 61 0.38 -10.57 -0.04
N SER A 62 -0.69 -10.73 -0.79
CA SER A 62 -1.76 -11.69 -0.46
C SER A 62 -1.24 -13.14 -0.48
N PRO A 63 -1.40 -13.91 0.61
CA PRO A 63 -0.93 -15.29 0.68
C PRO A 63 -1.73 -16.25 -0.21
N ILE A 64 -2.93 -15.84 -0.66
CA ILE A 64 -3.80 -16.67 -1.50
C ILE A 64 -3.58 -16.45 -3.00
N ILE A 65 -2.77 -15.50 -3.39
CA ILE A 65 -2.38 -15.29 -4.79
C ILE A 65 -1.00 -15.90 -5.00
N ASP A 66 -0.91 -16.85 -5.91
CA ASP A 66 0.34 -17.54 -6.24
C ASP A 66 1.10 -16.78 -7.32
N GLU A 67 0.40 -16.37 -8.37
CA GLU A 67 0.99 -15.75 -9.56
C GLU A 67 0.17 -14.53 -10.01
N ILE A 68 0.85 -13.59 -10.68
CA ILE A 68 0.22 -12.40 -11.28
C ILE A 68 0.62 -12.34 -12.75
N ILE A 69 -0.38 -12.15 -13.63
CA ILE A 69 -0.17 -11.83 -15.04
C ILE A 69 -0.66 -10.41 -15.29
N LEU A 70 0.22 -9.58 -15.81
CA LEU A 70 -0.03 -8.18 -16.07
C LEU A 70 -0.18 -7.92 -17.56
N ALA A 71 -1.31 -7.33 -17.98
CA ALA A 71 -1.53 -6.95 -19.38
C ALA A 71 -1.41 -5.42 -19.53
N VAL A 72 -0.42 -4.96 -20.32
CA VAL A 72 -0.10 -3.55 -20.53
C VAL A 72 0.00 -3.26 -22.05
N PRO A 73 -0.03 -1.98 -22.49
CA PRO A 73 0.24 -1.67 -23.89
C PRO A 73 1.57 -2.28 -24.36
N GLU A 74 1.60 -2.75 -25.61
CA GLU A 74 2.77 -3.42 -26.16
C GLU A 74 4.02 -2.56 -26.10
N GLU A 75 3.90 -1.27 -26.40
CA GLU A 75 4.98 -0.29 -26.34
C GLU A 75 5.52 -0.05 -24.91
N ASP A 76 4.74 -0.37 -23.87
CA ASP A 76 5.10 -0.15 -22.48
C ASP A 76 5.75 -1.38 -21.81
N LEU A 77 5.78 -2.55 -22.45
CA LEU A 77 6.29 -3.82 -21.89
C LEU A 77 7.67 -3.66 -21.21
N GLY A 78 8.61 -3.05 -21.95
CA GLY A 78 9.99 -2.85 -21.46
C GLY A 78 10.07 -1.84 -20.29
N PHE A 79 9.29 -0.77 -20.35
CA PHE A 79 9.20 0.24 -19.29
C PHE A 79 8.61 -0.37 -18.03
N VAL A 80 7.47 -1.06 -18.13
CA VAL A 80 6.78 -1.67 -16.99
C VAL A 80 7.65 -2.71 -16.30
N ARG A 81 8.35 -3.57 -17.07
CA ARG A 81 9.25 -4.58 -16.51
C ARG A 81 10.34 -3.92 -15.64
N ARG A 82 11.10 -2.99 -16.20
CA ARG A 82 12.25 -2.38 -15.51
C ARG A 82 11.84 -1.37 -14.43
N GLN A 83 10.92 -0.46 -14.76
CA GLN A 83 10.62 0.71 -13.91
C GLN A 83 9.52 0.46 -12.86
N LEU A 84 8.70 -0.56 -13.05
CA LEU A 84 7.60 -0.83 -12.12
C LEU A 84 7.76 -2.19 -11.43
N VAL A 85 8.04 -3.25 -12.17
CA VAL A 85 8.08 -4.61 -11.61
C VAL A 85 9.39 -4.85 -10.86
N GLU A 86 10.53 -4.68 -11.51
CA GLU A 86 11.85 -4.92 -10.91
C GLU A 86 12.16 -3.90 -9.80
N SER A 87 11.92 -2.60 -10.05
CA SER A 87 12.21 -1.53 -9.09
C SER A 87 11.38 -1.61 -7.79
N HIS A 88 10.21 -2.27 -7.83
CA HIS A 88 9.36 -2.45 -6.65
C HIS A 88 9.32 -3.90 -6.13
N ASN A 89 10.22 -4.77 -6.64
CA ASN A 89 10.35 -6.17 -6.21
C ASN A 89 9.01 -6.94 -6.25
N LEU A 90 8.28 -6.82 -7.36
CA LEU A 90 6.99 -7.49 -7.56
C LEU A 90 7.22 -8.92 -8.09
N THR A 91 7.67 -9.82 -7.24
CA THR A 91 8.18 -11.16 -7.57
C THR A 91 7.13 -12.17 -8.01
N LYS A 92 5.84 -11.94 -7.67
CA LYS A 92 4.75 -12.81 -8.12
C LYS A 92 4.30 -12.54 -9.55
N ILE A 93 4.80 -11.48 -10.21
CA ILE A 93 4.51 -11.24 -11.63
C ILE A 93 5.35 -12.19 -12.46
N VAL A 94 4.71 -13.27 -12.90
CA VAL A 94 5.35 -14.33 -13.72
C VAL A 94 5.34 -13.97 -15.21
N SER A 95 4.36 -13.18 -15.68
CA SER A 95 4.25 -12.79 -17.08
C SER A 95 3.72 -11.35 -17.23
N ILE A 96 4.27 -10.65 -18.22
CA ILE A 96 3.78 -9.34 -18.68
C ILE A 96 3.46 -9.50 -20.16
N VAL A 97 2.18 -9.37 -20.52
CA VAL A 97 1.68 -9.57 -21.87
C VAL A 97 1.20 -8.27 -22.52
N ALA A 98 1.21 -8.22 -23.83
CA ALA A 98 0.58 -7.13 -24.56
C ALA A 98 -0.93 -7.15 -24.33
N GLY A 99 -1.51 -6.00 -23.97
CA GLY A 99 -2.94 -5.79 -23.93
C GLY A 99 -3.55 -5.84 -25.34
N GLY A 100 -4.88 -5.91 -25.39
CA GLY A 100 -5.61 -5.84 -26.63
C GLY A 100 -6.28 -4.47 -26.84
N ARG A 101 -7.13 -4.40 -27.85
CA ARG A 101 -7.85 -3.17 -28.21
C ARG A 101 -8.83 -2.76 -27.10
N GLU A 102 -9.51 -3.73 -26.53
CA GLU A 102 -10.46 -3.54 -25.44
C GLU A 102 -9.94 -4.20 -24.14
N ARG A 103 -10.57 -3.87 -23.00
CA ARG A 103 -10.24 -4.49 -21.71
C ARG A 103 -10.38 -6.02 -21.76
N GLN A 104 -11.44 -6.50 -22.41
CA GLN A 104 -11.72 -7.93 -22.57
C GLN A 104 -10.59 -8.63 -23.35
N ASP A 105 -10.07 -8.03 -24.42
CA ASP A 105 -8.95 -8.60 -25.17
C ASP A 105 -7.69 -8.70 -24.30
N SER A 106 -7.45 -7.69 -23.47
CA SER A 106 -6.30 -7.67 -22.55
C SER A 106 -6.39 -8.81 -21.53
N VAL A 107 -7.57 -9.06 -20.96
CA VAL A 107 -7.79 -10.20 -20.05
C VAL A 107 -7.68 -11.52 -20.80
N LYS A 108 -8.20 -11.63 -22.04
CA LYS A 108 -8.07 -12.81 -22.88
C LYS A 108 -6.60 -13.15 -23.14
N ASN A 109 -5.78 -12.16 -23.52
CA ASN A 109 -4.34 -12.37 -23.74
C ASN A 109 -3.65 -12.87 -22.46
N ALA A 110 -4.01 -12.31 -21.31
CA ALA A 110 -3.48 -12.75 -20.02
C ALA A 110 -3.95 -14.16 -19.63
N LEU A 111 -5.21 -14.51 -19.88
CA LEU A 111 -5.74 -15.88 -19.70
C LEU A 111 -4.97 -16.91 -20.53
N SER A 112 -4.64 -16.55 -21.78
CA SER A 112 -3.87 -17.40 -22.68
C SER A 112 -2.40 -17.57 -22.26
N ALA A 113 -1.88 -16.71 -21.38
CA ALA A 113 -0.52 -16.76 -20.85
C ALA A 113 -0.43 -17.54 -19.54
N ILE A 114 -1.50 -18.13 -19.05
CA ILE A 114 -1.48 -19.08 -17.93
C ILE A 114 -0.92 -20.41 -18.49
N GLU A 115 0.33 -20.71 -18.13
CA GLU A 115 1.03 -21.91 -18.63
C GLU A 115 0.59 -23.17 -17.91
N ASP A 116 0.48 -23.11 -16.58
CA ASP A 116 0.06 -24.22 -15.74
C ASP A 116 -1.42 -24.12 -15.37
N PHE A 117 -2.03 -25.26 -15.06
CA PHE A 117 -3.39 -25.29 -14.53
C PHE A 117 -3.50 -24.45 -13.26
N CYS A 118 -4.56 -23.67 -13.16
CA CYS A 118 -4.96 -22.99 -11.92
C CYS A 118 -6.43 -23.27 -11.60
N ASP A 119 -6.79 -23.15 -10.32
CA ASP A 119 -8.17 -23.38 -9.88
C ASP A 119 -9.01 -22.11 -10.02
N ILE A 120 -8.44 -20.98 -9.59
CA ILE A 120 -9.13 -19.68 -9.52
C ILE A 120 -8.36 -18.62 -10.29
N VAL A 121 -9.08 -17.82 -11.04
CA VAL A 121 -8.57 -16.58 -11.67
C VAL A 121 -9.24 -15.39 -10.99
N VAL A 122 -8.44 -14.42 -10.57
CA VAL A 122 -8.89 -13.15 -9.99
C VAL A 122 -8.56 -12.03 -10.95
N VAL A 123 -9.55 -11.40 -11.55
CA VAL A 123 -9.35 -10.26 -12.45
C VAL A 123 -9.54 -8.95 -11.72
N SER A 124 -8.58 -8.03 -11.81
CA SER A 124 -8.67 -6.75 -11.13
C SER A 124 -8.06 -5.60 -11.92
N ASP A 125 -8.77 -4.47 -11.97
CA ASP A 125 -8.32 -3.28 -12.71
C ASP A 125 -7.04 -2.68 -12.10
N GLY A 126 -5.98 -2.51 -12.90
CA GLY A 126 -4.71 -1.90 -12.50
C GLY A 126 -4.79 -0.42 -12.10
N VAL A 127 -5.99 0.15 -12.08
CA VAL A 127 -6.28 1.54 -11.69
C VAL A 127 -7.18 1.65 -10.46
N ARG A 128 -7.24 0.60 -9.63
CA ARG A 128 -7.90 0.60 -8.31
C ARG A 128 -6.87 0.46 -7.19
N PRO A 129 -6.29 1.57 -6.70
CA PRO A 129 -5.20 1.54 -5.73
C PRO A 129 -5.63 1.21 -4.29
N PHE A 130 -6.93 1.09 -4.01
CA PHE A 130 -7.49 0.89 -2.66
C PHE A 130 -8.15 -0.48 -2.47
N ILE A 131 -7.82 -1.45 -3.30
CA ILE A 131 -8.19 -2.85 -3.07
C ILE A 131 -7.54 -3.31 -1.76
N THR A 132 -8.25 -4.12 -0.98
CA THR A 132 -7.74 -4.69 0.27
C THR A 132 -7.53 -6.20 0.14
N GLU A 133 -6.67 -6.77 0.98
CA GLU A 133 -6.46 -8.22 1.05
C GLU A 133 -7.77 -8.95 1.38
N ASP A 134 -8.60 -8.39 2.26
CA ASP A 134 -9.94 -8.92 2.60
C ASP A 134 -10.87 -9.03 1.38
N MET A 135 -10.86 -8.02 0.49
CA MET A 135 -11.65 -8.09 -0.76
C MET A 135 -11.14 -9.21 -1.68
N VAL A 136 -9.83 -9.35 -1.83
CA VAL A 136 -9.24 -10.42 -2.65
C VAL A 136 -9.60 -11.78 -2.07
N GLU A 137 -9.46 -11.94 -0.75
CA GLU A 137 -9.79 -13.20 -0.06
C GLU A 137 -11.27 -13.56 -0.19
N LYS A 138 -12.17 -12.61 0.08
CA LYS A 138 -13.63 -12.83 -0.02
C LYS A 138 -14.05 -13.22 -1.44
N ALA A 139 -13.54 -12.52 -2.45
CA ALA A 139 -13.85 -12.83 -3.85
C ALA A 139 -13.35 -14.23 -4.23
N THR A 140 -12.11 -14.57 -3.88
CA THR A 140 -11.49 -15.88 -4.18
C THR A 140 -12.25 -17.01 -3.50
N ARG A 141 -12.56 -16.89 -2.21
CA ARG A 141 -13.35 -17.90 -1.46
C ARG A 141 -14.75 -18.07 -2.03
N ALA A 142 -15.41 -16.98 -2.42
CA ALA A 142 -16.74 -17.05 -3.03
C ALA A 142 -16.70 -17.71 -4.40
N ALA A 143 -15.71 -17.42 -5.24
CA ALA A 143 -15.52 -18.08 -6.52
C ALA A 143 -15.25 -19.59 -6.36
N ALA A 144 -14.42 -19.98 -5.39
CA ALA A 144 -14.18 -21.39 -5.09
C ALA A 144 -15.46 -22.11 -4.69
N LYS A 145 -16.36 -21.45 -3.97
CA LYS A 145 -17.63 -22.03 -3.46
C LYS A 145 -18.75 -22.01 -4.51
N TYR A 146 -18.90 -20.90 -5.22
CA TYR A 146 -20.07 -20.64 -6.08
C TYR A 146 -19.76 -20.65 -7.58
N GLY A 147 -18.49 -20.74 -7.96
CA GLY A 147 -18.05 -20.71 -9.36
C GLY A 147 -17.58 -19.34 -9.82
N ALA A 148 -18.27 -18.28 -9.44
CA ALA A 148 -17.93 -16.89 -9.79
C ALA A 148 -18.37 -15.91 -8.71
N ALA A 149 -17.61 -14.82 -8.54
CA ALA A 149 -17.92 -13.75 -7.61
C ALA A 149 -17.46 -12.37 -8.13
N CYS A 150 -18.25 -11.36 -7.83
CA CYS A 150 -17.98 -9.96 -8.17
C CYS A 150 -18.04 -9.12 -6.89
N ILE A 151 -16.99 -8.35 -6.60
CA ILE A 151 -17.01 -7.34 -5.54
C ILE A 151 -17.83 -6.14 -6.01
N GLY A 152 -18.65 -5.58 -5.14
CA GLY A 152 -19.43 -4.40 -5.44
C GLY A 152 -19.96 -3.69 -4.20
N VAL A 153 -20.57 -2.52 -4.40
CA VAL A 153 -21.26 -1.78 -3.35
C VAL A 153 -22.70 -1.49 -3.77
N LYS A 154 -23.62 -1.55 -2.82
CA LYS A 154 -25.04 -1.24 -3.08
C LYS A 154 -25.19 0.20 -3.53
N VAL A 155 -26.06 0.42 -4.50
CA VAL A 155 -26.43 1.78 -4.95
C VAL A 155 -27.08 2.53 -3.81
N LYS A 156 -26.54 3.73 -3.51
CA LYS A 156 -27.07 4.63 -2.45
C LYS A 156 -27.92 5.73 -3.01
N ASP A 157 -27.54 6.28 -4.16
CA ASP A 157 -28.24 7.41 -4.77
C ASP A 157 -29.48 6.96 -5.56
N THR A 158 -30.38 7.88 -5.82
CA THR A 158 -31.53 7.64 -6.69
C THR A 158 -31.07 7.56 -8.14
N LEU A 159 -31.36 6.46 -8.82
CA LEU A 159 -31.05 6.27 -10.23
C LEU A 159 -32.21 6.77 -11.10
N LYS A 160 -31.84 7.59 -12.09
CA LYS A 160 -32.77 8.11 -13.10
C LYS A 160 -32.42 7.53 -14.45
N GLU A 161 -33.41 7.00 -15.16
CA GLU A 161 -33.29 6.71 -16.58
C GLU A 161 -33.62 7.97 -17.35
N ALA A 162 -32.74 8.38 -18.27
CA ALA A 162 -32.93 9.54 -19.12
C ALA A 162 -32.73 9.18 -20.62
N ASN A 163 -33.36 9.94 -21.49
CA ASN A 163 -33.12 9.83 -22.93
C ASN A 163 -31.86 10.62 -23.35
N GLU A 164 -31.50 10.56 -24.64
CA GLU A 164 -30.34 11.25 -25.22
C GLU A 164 -30.35 12.78 -25.04
N ARG A 165 -31.53 13.38 -24.83
CA ARG A 165 -31.71 14.81 -24.57
C ARG A 165 -31.59 15.16 -23.07
N GLY A 166 -31.30 14.18 -22.19
CA GLY A 166 -31.23 14.36 -20.74
C GLY A 166 -32.59 14.43 -20.03
N VAL A 167 -33.73 14.17 -20.74
CA VAL A 167 -35.05 14.16 -20.12
C VAL A 167 -35.26 12.84 -19.38
N ILE A 168 -35.64 12.94 -18.10
CA ILE A 168 -35.89 11.78 -17.23
C ILE A 168 -37.10 11.00 -17.78
N ARG A 169 -36.94 9.71 -17.98
CA ARG A 169 -38.00 8.76 -18.38
C ARG A 169 -38.59 8.03 -17.18
N GLY A 170 -37.78 7.80 -16.15
CA GLY A 170 -38.21 7.08 -14.97
C GLY A 170 -37.20 7.11 -13.84
N THR A 171 -37.62 6.56 -12.71
CA THR A 171 -36.77 6.32 -11.53
C THR A 171 -36.66 4.80 -11.36
N LEU A 172 -35.45 4.28 -11.32
CA LEU A 172 -35.22 2.85 -11.13
C LEU A 172 -35.27 2.52 -9.63
N PRO A 173 -35.95 1.45 -9.22
CA PRO A 173 -35.82 0.90 -7.87
C PRO A 173 -34.36 0.55 -7.63
N ARG A 174 -33.78 1.01 -6.52
CA ARG A 174 -32.35 0.75 -6.21
C ARG A 174 -32.13 -0.53 -5.42
N GLU A 175 -33.19 -1.13 -4.93
CA GLU A 175 -33.16 -2.42 -4.21
C GLU A 175 -32.60 -3.50 -5.16
N GLY A 176 -31.50 -4.15 -4.73
CA GLY A 176 -30.81 -5.15 -5.55
C GLY A 176 -29.84 -4.60 -6.59
N LEU A 177 -29.72 -3.27 -6.74
CA LEU A 177 -28.73 -2.69 -7.66
C LEU A 177 -27.38 -2.45 -6.97
N TRP A 178 -26.32 -2.79 -7.67
CA TRP A 178 -24.95 -2.69 -7.20
C TRP A 178 -24.08 -1.93 -8.21
N HIS A 179 -23.12 -1.17 -7.69
CA HIS A 179 -21.96 -0.73 -8.47
C HIS A 179 -20.93 -1.85 -8.46
N ALA A 180 -20.78 -2.55 -9.58
CA ALA A 180 -19.78 -3.59 -9.75
C ALA A 180 -18.36 -2.99 -9.64
N GLN A 181 -17.51 -3.66 -8.90
CA GLN A 181 -16.11 -3.31 -8.74
C GLN A 181 -15.23 -4.50 -9.12
N THR A 182 -13.92 -4.37 -8.96
CA THR A 182 -12.98 -5.48 -8.96
C THR A 182 -12.26 -5.51 -7.60
N PRO A 183 -11.79 -6.70 -7.15
CA PRO A 183 -11.59 -7.94 -7.90
C PRO A 183 -12.89 -8.67 -8.24
N GLN A 184 -12.89 -9.34 -9.41
CA GLN A 184 -13.85 -10.34 -9.81
C GLN A 184 -13.12 -11.68 -9.88
N ALA A 185 -13.65 -12.73 -9.27
CA ALA A 185 -12.99 -14.01 -9.15
C ALA A 185 -13.83 -15.13 -9.77
N PHE A 186 -13.19 -16.09 -10.39
CA PHE A 186 -13.85 -17.13 -11.17
C PHE A 186 -13.09 -18.44 -11.05
N GLN A 187 -13.79 -19.55 -11.09
CA GLN A 187 -13.17 -20.83 -11.44
C GLN A 187 -12.59 -20.74 -12.87
N TYR A 188 -11.37 -21.19 -13.04
CA TYR A 188 -10.60 -21.01 -14.28
C TYR A 188 -11.35 -21.53 -15.52
N ASP A 189 -11.85 -22.77 -15.45
CA ASP A 189 -12.56 -23.38 -16.57
C ASP A 189 -13.88 -22.65 -16.91
N LEU A 190 -14.56 -22.10 -15.89
CA LEU A 190 -15.77 -21.33 -16.11
C LEU A 190 -15.46 -20.04 -16.87
N LEU A 191 -14.44 -19.30 -16.47
CA LEU A 191 -14.04 -18.06 -17.12
C LEU A 191 -13.56 -18.33 -18.56
N ARG A 192 -12.77 -19.39 -18.78
CA ARG A 192 -12.33 -19.78 -20.13
C ARG A 192 -13.52 -20.06 -21.06
N ARG A 193 -14.52 -20.81 -20.59
CA ARG A 193 -15.73 -21.09 -21.38
C ARG A 193 -16.51 -19.82 -21.72
N ALA A 194 -16.61 -18.89 -20.74
CA ALA A 194 -17.28 -17.60 -20.95
C ALA A 194 -16.57 -16.75 -22.01
N TYR A 195 -15.24 -16.69 -21.96
CA TYR A 195 -14.42 -15.99 -22.95
C TYR A 195 -14.51 -16.62 -24.35
N ALA A 196 -14.46 -17.95 -24.45
CA ALA A 196 -14.60 -18.66 -25.73
C ALA A 196 -15.99 -18.47 -26.38
N ALA A 197 -17.04 -18.45 -25.56
CA ALA A 197 -18.39 -18.17 -26.03
C ALA A 197 -18.53 -16.72 -26.53
N ALA A 198 -18.02 -15.76 -25.75
CA ALA A 198 -18.03 -14.35 -26.13
C ALA A 198 -17.26 -14.09 -27.44
N GLU A 199 -16.11 -14.72 -27.63
CA GLU A 199 -15.30 -14.62 -28.84
C GLU A 199 -16.05 -15.19 -30.06
N LYS A 200 -16.63 -16.38 -29.91
CA LYS A 200 -17.43 -17.03 -30.99
C LYS A 200 -18.58 -16.14 -31.44
N ASP A 201 -19.22 -15.44 -30.51
CA ASP A 201 -20.39 -14.60 -30.77
C ASP A 201 -20.01 -13.14 -31.12
N GLY A 202 -18.75 -12.77 -31.13
CA GLY A 202 -18.29 -11.40 -31.31
C GLY A 202 -18.79 -10.44 -30.24
N PHE A 203 -19.05 -10.94 -29.02
CA PHE A 203 -19.63 -10.18 -27.92
C PHE A 203 -18.55 -9.53 -27.04
N TYR A 204 -18.75 -8.25 -26.72
CA TYR A 204 -17.96 -7.51 -25.77
C TYR A 204 -18.80 -7.15 -24.54
N GLY A 205 -18.44 -7.70 -23.39
CA GLY A 205 -19.06 -7.38 -22.10
C GLY A 205 -18.50 -6.13 -21.47
N THR A 206 -19.24 -5.58 -20.51
CA THR A 206 -18.78 -4.42 -19.73
C THR A 206 -17.71 -4.80 -18.68
N ASP A 207 -17.75 -6.05 -18.20
CA ASP A 207 -16.82 -6.65 -17.25
C ASP A 207 -16.75 -8.18 -17.44
N ASP A 208 -15.92 -8.86 -16.65
CA ASP A 208 -15.73 -10.31 -16.78
C ASP A 208 -16.94 -11.10 -16.25
N ALA A 209 -17.64 -10.56 -15.25
CA ALA A 209 -18.86 -11.16 -14.71
C ALA A 209 -19.96 -11.28 -15.77
N SER A 210 -20.13 -10.24 -16.60
CA SER A 210 -21.15 -10.23 -17.67
C SER A 210 -20.95 -11.33 -18.73
N LEU A 211 -19.70 -11.77 -18.95
CA LEU A 211 -19.41 -12.90 -19.84
C LEU A 211 -19.86 -14.22 -19.22
N VAL A 212 -19.68 -14.36 -17.90
CA VAL A 212 -20.10 -15.56 -17.15
C VAL A 212 -21.62 -15.63 -17.05
N GLU A 213 -22.28 -14.51 -16.78
CA GLU A 213 -23.75 -14.39 -16.80
C GLU A 213 -24.32 -14.77 -18.17
N ARG A 214 -23.70 -14.34 -19.26
CA ARG A 214 -24.12 -14.63 -20.62
C ARG A 214 -24.19 -16.12 -20.93
N ILE A 215 -23.32 -16.94 -20.36
CA ILE A 215 -23.36 -18.40 -20.54
C ILE A 215 -24.30 -19.11 -19.55
N GLY A 216 -25.12 -18.34 -18.79
CA GLY A 216 -26.12 -18.84 -17.86
C GLY A 216 -25.56 -19.32 -16.53
N ALA A 217 -24.33 -18.92 -16.15
CA ALA A 217 -23.76 -19.24 -14.85
C ALA A 217 -24.05 -18.12 -13.85
N GLU A 218 -24.19 -18.49 -12.58
CA GLU A 218 -24.45 -17.55 -11.49
C GLU A 218 -23.16 -16.84 -11.07
N VAL A 219 -23.26 -15.54 -10.78
CA VAL A 219 -22.17 -14.72 -10.21
C VAL A 219 -22.61 -14.18 -8.86
N MET A 220 -21.88 -14.53 -7.82
CA MET A 220 -22.19 -14.08 -6.45
C MET A 220 -21.68 -12.65 -6.23
N MET A 221 -22.58 -11.73 -5.86
CA MET A 221 -22.18 -10.38 -5.41
C MET A 221 -21.64 -10.42 -3.98
N ILE A 222 -20.46 -9.85 -3.78
CA ILE A 222 -19.76 -9.76 -2.50
C ILE A 222 -19.61 -8.28 -2.14
N GLU A 223 -19.89 -7.93 -0.88
CA GLU A 223 -19.79 -6.56 -0.42
C GLU A 223 -18.33 -6.07 -0.44
N GLY A 224 -18.10 -4.99 -1.17
CA GLY A 224 -16.83 -4.29 -1.30
C GLY A 224 -16.77 -3.04 -0.43
N ALA A 225 -16.05 -2.03 -0.89
CA ALA A 225 -15.93 -0.76 -0.18
C ALA A 225 -16.10 0.44 -1.12
N SER A 226 -16.79 1.49 -0.63
CA SER A 226 -16.94 2.74 -1.36
C SER A 226 -15.59 3.42 -1.66
N LEU A 227 -14.58 3.19 -0.81
CA LEU A 227 -13.22 3.70 -1.00
C LEU A 227 -12.42 2.94 -2.08
N ASN A 228 -12.91 1.79 -2.59
CA ASN A 228 -12.27 1.07 -3.69
C ASN A 228 -12.58 1.77 -5.03
N VAL A 229 -12.18 3.03 -5.12
CA VAL A 229 -12.42 3.87 -6.29
C VAL A 229 -11.57 3.42 -7.49
N LYS A 230 -12.13 3.61 -8.69
CA LYS A 230 -11.43 3.39 -9.96
C LYS A 230 -10.96 4.73 -10.51
N ILE A 231 -9.67 4.90 -10.72
CA ILE A 231 -9.12 6.14 -11.27
C ILE A 231 -9.42 6.20 -12.77
N THR A 232 -10.30 7.13 -13.15
CA THR A 232 -10.76 7.32 -14.52
C THR A 232 -10.75 8.79 -14.95
N THR A 233 -10.88 9.72 -14.02
CA THR A 233 -10.96 11.16 -14.22
C THR A 233 -9.92 11.89 -13.34
N PRO A 234 -9.61 13.19 -13.61
CA PRO A 234 -8.78 13.99 -12.72
C PRO A 234 -9.33 14.08 -11.28
N ASP A 235 -10.66 14.16 -11.12
CA ASP A 235 -11.31 14.23 -9.81
C ASP A 235 -11.07 12.96 -8.99
N ASP A 236 -11.00 11.79 -9.64
CA ASP A 236 -10.67 10.54 -8.97
C ASP A 236 -9.25 10.56 -8.38
N LEU A 237 -8.29 11.28 -9.00
CA LEU A 237 -6.95 11.45 -8.45
C LEU A 237 -6.96 12.32 -7.19
N ILE A 238 -7.71 13.42 -7.21
CA ILE A 238 -7.88 14.30 -6.03
C ILE A 238 -8.49 13.50 -4.88
N LEU A 239 -9.54 12.73 -5.16
CA LEU A 239 -10.17 11.85 -4.18
C LEU A 239 -9.18 10.80 -3.66
N ALA A 240 -8.40 10.19 -4.54
CA ALA A 240 -7.40 9.18 -4.17
C ALA A 240 -6.30 9.76 -3.26
N ASP A 241 -5.79 10.95 -3.55
CA ASP A 241 -4.82 11.64 -2.68
C ASP A 241 -5.41 11.98 -1.32
N ALA A 242 -6.68 12.41 -1.26
CA ALA A 242 -7.37 12.67 -0.01
C ALA A 242 -7.54 11.39 0.83
N ILE A 243 -7.94 10.27 0.22
CA ILE A 243 -8.05 8.96 0.89
C ILE A 243 -6.69 8.54 1.46
N LEU A 244 -5.62 8.64 0.68
CA LEU A 244 -4.27 8.33 1.15
C LEU A 244 -3.83 9.26 2.28
N GLY A 245 -4.11 10.55 2.18
CA GLY A 245 -3.80 11.53 3.21
C GLY A 245 -4.42 11.17 4.56
N VAL A 246 -5.67 10.70 4.58
CA VAL A 246 -6.35 10.22 5.79
C VAL A 246 -5.69 8.94 6.30
N GLN A 247 -5.47 7.94 5.43
CA GLN A 247 -4.84 6.68 5.81
C GLN A 247 -3.40 6.85 6.32
N MET A 248 -2.66 7.85 5.81
CA MET A 248 -1.31 8.18 6.26
C MET A 248 -1.33 8.94 7.58
N ARG A 249 -2.29 9.84 7.81
CA ARG A 249 -2.44 10.55 9.10
C ARG A 249 -2.65 9.59 10.27
N ASP A 250 -3.39 8.51 10.06
CA ASP A 250 -3.57 7.46 11.09
C ASP A 250 -2.28 6.68 11.37
N LYS A 251 -1.34 6.64 10.41
CA LYS A 251 -0.04 5.95 10.54
C LYS A 251 1.10 6.88 10.95
N CYS A 252 1.08 8.14 10.55
CA CYS A 252 2.08 9.15 10.89
C CYS A 252 1.64 9.96 12.10
N ARG A 253 1.91 9.49 13.30
CA ARG A 253 1.82 10.31 14.50
C ARG A 253 3.09 11.13 14.62
N PHE A 254 3.01 12.42 14.28
CA PHE A 254 4.08 13.35 14.60
C PHE A 254 4.16 13.53 16.10
N ARG A 255 5.38 13.48 16.63
CA ARG A 255 5.71 13.75 18.01
C ARG A 255 6.84 14.75 18.03
N SER A 256 6.84 15.64 19.00
CA SER A 256 7.96 16.53 19.29
C SER A 256 8.39 16.30 20.72
N GLY A 257 9.66 16.50 21.00
CA GLY A 257 10.22 16.46 22.33
C GLY A 257 11.15 17.65 22.51
N MET A 258 11.24 18.16 23.71
CA MET A 258 12.14 19.20 24.12
C MET A 258 12.94 18.69 25.32
N GLY A 259 14.24 18.90 25.28
CA GLY A 259 15.15 18.65 26.42
C GLY A 259 15.90 19.91 26.77
N TYR A 260 16.19 20.06 28.04
CA TYR A 260 16.97 21.14 28.57
C TYR A 260 17.93 20.58 29.62
N ASP A 261 19.21 20.97 29.53
CA ASP A 261 20.22 20.63 30.53
C ASP A 261 21.14 21.81 30.80
N SER A 262 21.62 21.91 32.02
CA SER A 262 22.52 22.96 32.42
C SER A 262 23.57 22.45 33.40
N HIS A 263 24.82 22.67 33.10
CA HIS A 263 25.96 22.27 33.91
C HIS A 263 26.82 23.47 34.34
N ARG A 264 27.37 23.40 35.53
CA ARG A 264 28.34 24.40 36.01
C ARG A 264 29.73 24.07 35.46
N PHE A 265 30.53 25.09 35.21
CA PHE A 265 31.94 24.90 34.93
C PHE A 265 32.68 24.42 36.18
N SER A 266 33.64 23.53 36.01
CA SER A 266 34.48 22.94 37.06
C SER A 266 35.93 22.80 36.58
N PRO A 267 36.90 23.11 37.45
CA PRO A 267 38.32 22.87 37.16
C PRO A 267 38.63 21.37 37.15
N GLY A 268 39.67 21.00 36.42
CA GLY A 268 40.19 19.62 36.37
C GLY A 268 39.41 18.64 35.52
N ARG A 269 38.43 19.12 34.75
CA ARG A 269 37.67 18.32 33.76
C ARG A 269 37.86 18.89 32.36
N LYS A 270 37.72 18.04 31.35
CA LYS A 270 37.68 18.43 29.95
C LYS A 270 36.30 19.02 29.61
N LEU A 271 36.27 20.02 28.74
CA LEU A 271 35.01 20.51 28.18
C LEU A 271 34.63 19.62 27.00
N ILE A 272 33.54 18.87 27.17
CA ILE A 272 32.99 18.01 26.10
C ILE A 272 31.59 18.52 25.76
N LEU A 273 31.32 18.77 24.45
CA LEU A 273 30.03 19.20 23.95
C LEU A 273 29.77 18.55 22.58
N GLY A 274 28.63 17.91 22.45
CA GLY A 274 28.28 17.19 21.22
C GLY A 274 29.23 16.02 20.91
N GLY A 275 29.83 15.43 21.94
CA GLY A 275 30.77 14.32 21.85
C GLY A 275 32.19 14.70 21.44
N ILE A 276 32.50 16.01 21.32
CA ILE A 276 33.86 16.49 20.99
C ILE A 276 34.50 17.25 22.17
N GLU A 277 35.80 17.10 22.31
CA GLU A 277 36.60 17.87 23.29
C GLU A 277 36.87 19.27 22.73
N ILE A 278 36.49 20.29 23.48
CA ILE A 278 36.71 21.69 23.17
C ILE A 278 37.82 22.22 24.09
N PRO A 279 38.94 22.73 23.56
CA PRO A 279 40.02 23.29 24.38
C PRO A 279 39.53 24.45 25.24
N HIS A 280 39.58 24.26 26.58
CA HIS A 280 39.22 25.26 27.60
C HIS A 280 39.81 24.85 28.97
N GLU A 281 40.06 25.82 29.79
CA GLU A 281 40.66 25.61 31.15
C GLU A 281 39.72 24.91 32.13
N LEU A 282 38.40 25.04 31.88
CA LEU A 282 37.36 24.45 32.72
C LEU A 282 36.52 23.48 31.85
N GLY A 283 36.11 22.35 32.41
CA GLY A 283 35.10 21.48 31.86
C GLY A 283 33.76 21.60 32.59
N LEU A 284 32.79 20.75 32.24
CA LEU A 284 31.48 20.74 32.90
C LEU A 284 31.46 19.74 34.07
N ALA A 285 30.76 20.11 35.15
CA ALA A 285 30.56 19.24 36.31
C ALA A 285 29.40 18.27 36.04
N GLY A 286 29.59 16.99 36.31
CA GLY A 286 28.54 15.96 36.16
C GLY A 286 29.08 14.58 36.44
N HIS A 287 28.19 13.56 36.40
CA HIS A 287 28.53 12.16 36.71
C HIS A 287 29.18 11.43 35.52
N SER A 288 28.69 11.67 34.29
CA SER A 288 29.26 11.19 33.03
C SER A 288 30.43 12.09 32.56
N ASP A 289 30.69 12.13 31.25
CA ASP A 289 31.54 13.15 30.62
C ASP A 289 30.96 14.58 30.69
N ALA A 290 29.75 14.71 31.27
CA ALA A 290 29.00 15.95 31.48
C ALA A 290 28.71 16.76 30.22
N ASP A 291 28.48 16.08 29.09
CA ASP A 291 28.07 16.70 27.83
C ASP A 291 26.61 17.15 27.91
N ALA A 292 26.39 18.39 28.37
CA ALA A 292 25.05 18.97 28.54
C ALA A 292 24.24 19.02 27.22
N LEU A 293 24.90 19.14 26.06
CA LEU A 293 24.23 19.13 24.76
C LEU A 293 23.60 17.77 24.51
N LEU A 294 24.37 16.68 24.64
CA LEU A 294 23.89 15.34 24.42
C LEU A 294 22.89 14.87 25.47
N HIS A 295 23.00 15.35 26.73
CA HIS A 295 21.99 15.08 27.77
C HIS A 295 20.65 15.72 27.42
N ALA A 296 20.62 17.00 27.03
CA ALA A 296 19.41 17.67 26.60
C ALA A 296 18.80 16.96 25.38
N LEU A 297 19.64 16.51 24.45
CA LEU A 297 19.18 15.75 23.29
C LEU A 297 18.55 14.39 23.69
N CYS A 298 19.18 13.66 24.61
CA CYS A 298 18.61 12.42 25.15
C CYS A 298 17.23 12.65 25.78
N ASP A 299 17.09 13.71 26.58
CA ASP A 299 15.81 14.06 27.21
C ASP A 299 14.73 14.43 26.16
N ALA A 300 15.10 15.20 25.15
CA ALA A 300 14.18 15.50 24.05
C ALA A 300 13.69 14.22 23.36
N LEU A 301 14.57 13.29 23.06
CA LEU A 301 14.25 12.03 22.38
C LEU A 301 13.40 11.09 23.25
N LEU A 302 13.75 10.95 24.53
CA LEU A 302 13.00 10.14 25.50
C LEU A 302 11.61 10.74 25.75
N GLY A 303 11.52 12.06 25.94
CA GLY A 303 10.25 12.78 26.11
C GLY A 303 9.32 12.62 24.91
N MET A 304 9.84 12.78 23.69
CA MET A 304 9.09 12.53 22.45
C MET A 304 8.52 11.11 22.39
N ALA A 305 9.29 10.13 22.86
CA ALA A 305 8.90 8.73 22.89
C ALA A 305 8.01 8.33 24.07
N ALA A 306 7.71 9.26 24.99
CA ALA A 306 7.03 9.02 26.27
C ALA A 306 7.75 7.94 27.11
N LEU A 307 9.08 8.04 27.18
CA LEU A 307 9.94 7.13 27.94
C LEU A 307 10.46 7.73 29.26
N GLY A 308 10.13 8.98 29.55
CA GLY A 308 10.66 9.73 30.71
C GLY A 308 11.89 10.53 30.33
N ASP A 309 12.89 10.59 31.22
CA ASP A 309 14.11 11.36 31.10
C ASP A 309 15.38 10.49 31.21
N ILE A 310 16.53 11.11 30.96
CA ILE A 310 17.84 10.44 30.99
C ILE A 310 18.14 9.85 32.36
N GLY A 311 17.76 10.52 33.45
CA GLY A 311 18.00 10.07 34.82
C GLY A 311 17.26 8.80 35.20
N LYS A 312 16.08 8.55 34.57
CA LYS A 312 15.33 7.31 34.74
C LYS A 312 16.05 6.09 34.16
N HIS A 313 16.75 6.27 33.02
CA HIS A 313 17.42 5.19 32.33
C HIS A 313 18.88 5.02 32.66
N PHE A 314 19.54 6.11 33.11
CA PHE A 314 20.95 6.16 33.40
C PHE A 314 21.18 6.96 34.70
N PRO A 315 20.75 6.43 35.87
CA PRO A 315 20.82 7.12 37.11
C PRO A 315 22.27 7.41 37.52
N ASP A 316 22.51 8.60 38.06
CA ASP A 316 23.82 9.05 38.56
C ASP A 316 24.30 8.27 39.78
N THR A 317 23.43 7.52 40.44
CA THR A 317 23.74 6.60 41.54
C THR A 317 24.37 5.29 41.06
N ASP A 318 24.30 4.96 39.79
CA ASP A 318 24.86 3.72 39.23
C ASP A 318 26.31 3.95 38.76
N ALA A 319 27.25 3.25 39.40
CA ALA A 319 28.67 3.32 39.08
C ALA A 319 29.00 2.93 37.62
N ALA A 320 28.12 2.19 36.94
CA ALA A 320 28.30 1.80 35.54
C ALA A 320 28.25 3.01 34.58
N PHE A 321 27.69 4.13 35.01
CA PHE A 321 27.56 5.36 34.20
C PHE A 321 28.54 6.45 34.58
N LYS A 322 29.40 6.19 35.59
CA LYS A 322 30.42 7.13 35.98
C LYS A 322 31.46 7.33 34.88
N ASP A 323 31.71 8.59 34.54
CA ASP A 323 32.65 9.00 33.47
C ASP A 323 32.38 8.39 32.10
N ILE A 324 31.17 7.82 31.88
CA ILE A 324 30.75 7.27 30.57
C ILE A 324 30.61 8.40 29.55
N SER A 325 30.94 8.11 28.29
CA SER A 325 30.68 9.04 27.18
C SER A 325 29.19 9.19 26.92
N SER A 326 28.69 10.43 26.87
CA SER A 326 27.28 10.73 26.56
C SER A 326 26.87 10.31 25.14
N LEU A 327 27.82 10.10 24.20
CA LEU A 327 27.54 9.45 22.92
C LEU A 327 27.07 8.01 23.08
N VAL A 328 27.57 7.28 24.11
CA VAL A 328 27.08 5.91 24.36
C VAL A 328 25.66 5.95 24.90
N LEU A 329 25.34 6.93 25.76
CA LEU A 329 23.99 7.15 26.26
C LEU A 329 23.03 7.47 25.11
N LEU A 330 23.42 8.40 24.23
CA LEU A 330 22.62 8.75 23.03
C LEU A 330 22.38 7.55 22.11
N LYS A 331 23.38 6.70 21.88
CA LYS A 331 23.21 5.47 21.09
C LYS A 331 22.19 4.52 21.71
N ARG A 332 22.18 4.37 23.05
CA ARG A 332 21.18 3.55 23.75
C ARG A 332 19.78 4.16 23.66
N VAL A 333 19.65 5.48 23.84
CA VAL A 333 18.38 6.20 23.65
C VAL A 333 17.88 6.03 22.21
N LYS A 334 18.76 6.18 21.22
CA LYS A 334 18.40 5.94 19.79
C LYS A 334 17.86 4.52 19.58
N ALA A 335 18.49 3.51 20.13
CA ALA A 335 17.99 2.15 20.04
C ALA A 335 16.61 1.97 20.69
N MET A 336 16.32 2.66 21.80
CA MET A 336 15.00 2.62 22.45
C MET A 336 13.89 3.23 21.58
N ILE A 337 14.16 4.35 20.91
CA ILE A 337 13.18 4.98 20.02
C ILE A 337 13.01 4.20 18.73
N ASP A 338 14.08 3.60 18.20
CA ASP A 338 14.01 2.71 17.02
C ASP A 338 13.14 1.48 17.31
N ALA A 339 13.27 0.88 18.48
CA ALA A 339 12.42 -0.25 18.91
C ALA A 339 10.92 0.12 18.99
N LYS A 340 10.59 1.41 19.12
CA LYS A 340 9.21 1.92 19.06
C LYS A 340 8.75 2.29 17.63
N GLY A 341 9.61 2.10 16.63
CA GLY A 341 9.32 2.47 15.24
C GLY A 341 9.24 3.98 14.99
N ILE A 342 9.91 4.79 15.83
CA ILE A 342 9.92 6.26 15.74
C ILE A 342 11.13 6.70 14.93
N GLY A 343 10.89 7.33 13.77
CA GLY A 343 11.92 7.98 12.96
C GLY A 343 12.11 9.44 13.37
N LEU A 344 13.33 9.97 13.23
CA LEU A 344 13.64 11.38 13.42
C LEU A 344 13.53 12.13 12.11
N SER A 345 12.90 13.31 12.13
CA SER A 345 12.80 14.22 10.99
C SER A 345 13.91 15.25 11.03
N ASN A 346 14.03 15.98 12.14
CA ASN A 346 15.08 16.96 12.37
C ASN A 346 15.36 17.13 13.87
N ILE A 347 16.49 17.71 14.18
CA ILE A 347 16.92 18.09 15.53
C ILE A 347 17.51 19.48 15.45
N ASP A 348 17.04 20.39 16.32
CA ASP A 348 17.62 21.71 16.50
C ASP A 348 18.17 21.82 17.92
N VAL A 349 19.38 22.34 18.06
CA VAL A 349 20.02 22.51 19.34
C VAL A 349 20.56 23.95 19.50
N THR A 350 20.27 24.56 20.63
CA THR A 350 20.81 25.85 21.00
C THR A 350 21.67 25.70 22.23
N VAL A 351 22.94 26.12 22.15
CA VAL A 351 23.86 26.15 23.30
C VAL A 351 24.12 27.59 23.72
N MET A 352 23.90 27.90 24.99
CA MET A 352 24.18 29.22 25.56
C MET A 352 25.37 29.12 26.51
N MET A 353 26.47 29.74 26.13
CA MET A 353 27.65 29.84 26.95
C MET A 353 28.48 31.11 26.61
N GLU A 354 29.14 31.69 27.59
CA GLU A 354 29.96 32.91 27.36
C GLU A 354 31.27 32.56 26.66
N LYS A 355 31.94 31.54 27.16
CA LYS A 355 33.26 31.08 26.67
C LYS A 355 33.37 29.57 26.83
N PRO A 356 34.12 28.90 25.90
CA PRO A 356 34.71 29.46 24.67
C PRO A 356 33.66 29.74 23.61
N LYS A 357 34.01 30.48 22.54
CA LYS A 357 33.12 30.66 21.36
C LYS A 357 32.99 29.34 20.64
N LEU A 358 31.75 28.90 20.38
CA LEU A 358 31.44 27.59 19.74
C LEU A 358 31.48 27.59 18.22
N ALA A 359 31.40 28.75 17.61
CA ALA A 359 31.37 28.85 16.13
C ALA A 359 32.46 28.03 15.40
N PRO A 360 33.71 27.94 15.88
CA PRO A 360 34.75 27.12 15.22
C PRO A 360 34.51 25.61 15.32
N TYR A 361 33.65 25.16 16.21
CA TYR A 361 33.38 23.75 16.51
C TYR A 361 32.01 23.30 16.01
N ALA A 362 31.14 24.23 15.61
CA ALA A 362 29.76 23.94 15.22
C ALA A 362 29.63 22.83 14.16
N SER A 363 30.46 22.89 13.12
CA SER A 363 30.46 21.87 12.03
C SER A 363 30.97 20.47 12.45
N LYS A 364 31.62 20.38 13.63
CA LYS A 364 32.08 19.09 14.17
C LYS A 364 31.06 18.50 15.15
N ILE A 365 30.23 19.37 15.76
CA ILE A 365 29.14 19.00 16.66
C ILE A 365 27.92 18.51 15.89
N ALA A 366 27.61 19.14 14.75
CA ALA A 366 26.51 18.78 13.86
C ALA A 366 26.83 17.52 13.03
#